data_4940c0bc0b8ff2fa5ff24ad9b1414186
#
_entry.id   4940c0bc0b8ff2fa5ff24ad9b1414186
#
_cell.length_a   1.000
_cell.length_b   1.000
_cell.length_c   1.000
_cell.angle_alpha   90.00
_cell.angle_beta   90.00
_cell.angle_gamma   90.00
#
_symmetry.space_group_name_H-M   'P 1'
#
loop_
_entity.id
_entity.type
_entity.pdbx_description
1 polymer ?
#
loop_
_entity_poly.entity_id
_entity_poly.type
_entity_poly.pdbx_seq_one_letter_code
_entity_poly.pdbx_strand_id
1 'polypeptide(L)'
;MNYSQVKNNWQKKGFSCGIWTDPPGKIWADYVHDTDELVMLLEGEIELSFLGKTFRPHRGEEILIPAGETHTVKNIGNTTNRWYYGYKK
;
A
#
# COMPACT_ATOMS: atom_id res chain seq x y z
N MET A 1 -15.07 -0.11 -5.43
CA MET A 1 -14.19 -0.95 -6.27
C MET A 1 -13.91 -2.25 -5.53
N ASN A 2 -14.15 -3.40 -6.16
CA ASN A 2 -13.94 -4.68 -5.51
C ASN A 2 -12.56 -5.27 -5.83
N TYR A 3 -12.20 -6.33 -5.12
CA TYR A 3 -10.90 -6.97 -5.26
C TYR A 3 -10.61 -7.44 -6.69
N SER A 4 -11.60 -8.07 -7.35
CA SER A 4 -11.43 -8.57 -8.72
C SER A 4 -11.09 -7.46 -9.70
N GLN A 5 -11.73 -6.31 -9.57
CA GLN A 5 -11.47 -5.16 -10.44
C GLN A 5 -10.05 -4.62 -10.23
N VAL A 6 -9.64 -4.44 -8.97
CA VAL A 6 -8.29 -3.95 -8.66
C VAL A 6 -7.24 -4.95 -9.14
N LYS A 7 -7.45 -6.23 -8.84
CA LYS A 7 -6.54 -7.29 -9.25
C LYS A 7 -6.37 -7.33 -10.77
N ASN A 8 -7.47 -7.25 -11.53
CA ASN A 8 -7.42 -7.24 -12.98
C ASN A 8 -6.68 -6.02 -13.51
N ASN A 9 -6.94 -4.84 -12.94
CA ASN A 9 -6.27 -3.62 -13.36
C ASN A 9 -4.77 -3.68 -13.10
N TRP A 10 -4.39 -4.19 -11.93
CA TRP A 10 -2.98 -4.30 -11.55
C TRP A 10 -2.26 -5.35 -12.39
N GLN A 11 -2.92 -6.47 -12.71
CA GLN A 11 -2.36 -7.49 -13.58
C GLN A 11 -2.06 -6.94 -14.98
N LYS A 12 -2.94 -6.10 -15.51
CA LYS A 12 -2.72 -5.43 -16.81
C LYS A 12 -1.49 -4.52 -16.78
N LYS A 13 -1.17 -3.97 -15.62
CA LYS A 13 0.02 -3.14 -15.41
C LYS A 13 1.26 -3.97 -15.06
N GLY A 14 1.12 -5.29 -14.94
CA GLY A 14 2.21 -6.19 -14.59
C GLY A 14 2.46 -6.31 -13.09
N PHE A 15 1.46 -6.03 -12.25
CA PHE A 15 1.59 -6.11 -10.80
C PHE A 15 0.79 -7.27 -10.22
N SER A 16 1.29 -7.86 -9.14
CA SER A 16 0.50 -8.75 -8.29
C SER A 16 -0.53 -7.94 -7.49
N CYS A 17 -1.44 -8.60 -6.80
CA CYS A 17 -2.39 -7.94 -5.92
C CYS A 17 -2.76 -8.86 -4.78
N GLY A 18 -2.44 -8.46 -3.57
CA GLY A 18 -2.81 -9.15 -2.34
C GLY A 18 -3.56 -8.22 -1.41
N ILE A 19 -4.14 -8.79 -0.34
CA ILE A 19 -4.85 -8.04 0.69
C ILE A 19 -4.07 -8.18 2.00
N TRP A 20 -3.89 -7.06 2.70
CA TRP A 20 -3.22 -7.05 4.00
C TRP A 20 -4.08 -6.30 5.01
N THR A 21 -4.00 -6.74 6.27
CA THR A 21 -4.69 -6.10 7.40
C THR A 21 -3.71 -5.89 8.54
N ASP A 22 -3.79 -4.71 9.17
CA ASP A 22 -2.95 -4.37 10.31
C ASP A 22 -3.81 -3.86 11.46
N PRO A 23 -3.46 -4.21 12.71
CA PRO A 23 -4.09 -3.62 13.88
C PRO A 23 -3.69 -2.16 14.05
N PRO A 24 -4.43 -1.38 14.86
CA PRO A 24 -4.05 0.00 15.14
C PRO A 24 -2.64 0.08 15.71
N GLY A 25 -1.89 1.08 15.27
CA GLY A 25 -0.53 1.33 15.74
C GLY A 25 0.55 0.47 15.10
N LYS A 26 0.21 -0.47 14.21
CA LYS A 26 1.22 -1.29 13.55
C LYS A 26 2.08 -0.42 12.65
N ILE A 27 3.39 -0.62 12.73
CA ILE A 27 4.39 0.10 11.93
C ILE A 27 5.28 -0.91 11.22
N TRP A 28 5.35 -0.80 9.89
CA TRP A 28 6.30 -1.51 9.05
C TRP A 28 7.37 -0.50 8.65
N ALA A 29 8.49 -0.46 9.41
CA ALA A 29 9.51 0.58 9.27
C ALA A 29 10.63 0.16 8.34
N ASP A 30 11.06 1.12 7.52
CA ASP A 30 12.31 1.04 6.74
C ASP A 30 12.41 -0.17 5.83
N TYR A 31 11.30 -0.53 5.18
CA TYR A 31 11.29 -1.58 4.18
C TYR A 31 11.79 -1.05 2.84
N VAL A 32 12.44 -1.92 2.10
CA VAL A 32 12.89 -1.62 0.74
C VAL A 32 12.68 -2.85 -0.13
N HIS A 33 12.19 -2.63 -1.35
CA HIS A 33 12.01 -3.70 -2.33
C HIS A 33 12.76 -3.37 -3.60
N ASP A 34 13.19 -4.38 -4.32
CA ASP A 34 13.90 -4.21 -5.59
C ASP A 34 12.95 -4.12 -6.80
N THR A 35 11.66 -4.05 -6.54
CA THR A 35 10.62 -3.83 -7.55
C THR A 35 9.70 -2.70 -7.13
N ASP A 36 8.98 -2.11 -8.09
CA ASP A 36 7.93 -1.13 -7.78
C ASP A 36 6.79 -1.81 -7.02
N GLU A 37 6.18 -1.07 -6.10
CA GLU A 37 5.03 -1.53 -5.33
C GLU A 37 3.85 -0.59 -5.51
N LEU A 38 2.64 -1.18 -5.63
CA LEU A 38 1.38 -0.42 -5.57
C LEU A 38 0.69 -0.68 -4.24
N VAL A 39 0.11 0.37 -3.67
CA VAL A 39 -0.65 0.30 -2.42
C VAL A 39 -1.96 1.05 -2.62
N MET A 40 -3.08 0.47 -2.13
CA MET A 40 -4.38 1.11 -2.17
C MET A 40 -5.14 0.81 -0.87
N LEU A 41 -5.54 1.86 -0.16
CA LEU A 41 -6.30 1.73 1.09
C LEU A 41 -7.73 1.29 0.81
N LEU A 42 -8.24 0.31 1.58
CA LEU A 42 -9.62 -0.17 1.52
C LEU A 42 -10.44 0.32 2.69
N GLU A 43 -9.91 0.18 3.91
CA GLU A 43 -10.61 0.50 5.15
C GLU A 43 -9.65 1.08 6.16
N GLY A 44 -10.15 1.98 7.01
CA GLY A 44 -9.37 2.60 8.05
C GLY A 44 -8.45 3.69 7.53
N GLU A 45 -7.30 3.85 8.16
CA GLU A 45 -6.34 4.90 7.84
C GLU A 45 -4.95 4.30 7.68
N ILE A 46 -4.15 4.87 6.79
CA ILE A 46 -2.78 4.45 6.53
C ILE A 46 -1.91 5.68 6.28
N GLU A 47 -0.67 5.61 6.69
CA GLU A 47 0.32 6.63 6.39
C GLU A 47 1.53 5.96 5.74
N LEU A 48 1.95 6.49 4.60
CA LEU A 48 3.12 6.03 3.87
C LEU A 48 4.18 7.12 3.87
N SER A 49 5.42 6.75 4.19
CA SER A 49 6.54 7.69 4.14
C SER A 49 7.63 7.14 3.24
N PHE A 50 7.98 7.88 2.20
CA PHE A 50 9.09 7.58 1.30
C PHE A 50 9.47 8.83 0.52
N LEU A 51 10.68 8.86 -0.03
CA LEU A 51 11.21 10.02 -0.77
C LEU A 51 11.17 11.32 0.05
N GLY A 52 11.33 11.21 1.38
CA GLY A 52 11.28 12.37 2.26
C GLY A 52 9.91 13.01 2.41
N LYS A 53 8.85 12.32 1.99
CA LYS A 53 7.48 12.82 2.01
C LYS A 53 6.58 11.86 2.79
N THR A 54 5.47 12.39 3.28
CA THR A 54 4.44 11.62 3.97
C THR A 54 3.15 11.70 3.18
N PHE A 55 2.54 10.54 2.92
CA PHE A 55 1.29 10.41 2.18
C PHE A 55 0.24 9.79 3.09
N ARG A 56 -0.99 10.32 3.05
CA ARG A 56 -2.15 9.75 3.74
C ARG A 56 -3.25 9.54 2.70
N PRO A 57 -3.18 8.43 1.94
CA PRO A 57 -4.12 8.23 0.85
C PRO A 57 -5.54 8.02 1.34
N HIS A 58 -6.50 8.46 0.54
CA HIS A 58 -7.91 8.14 0.74
C HIS A 58 -8.20 6.74 0.24
N ARG A 59 -9.32 6.17 0.70
CA ARG A 59 -9.76 4.85 0.21
C ARG A 59 -9.89 4.87 -1.31
N GLY A 60 -9.34 3.85 -1.95
CA GLY A 60 -9.37 3.72 -3.41
C GLY A 60 -8.28 4.51 -4.14
N GLU A 61 -7.49 5.29 -3.43
CA GLU A 61 -6.38 6.02 -4.03
C GLU A 61 -5.16 5.11 -4.16
N GLU A 62 -4.59 5.04 -5.36
CA GLU A 62 -3.45 4.17 -5.65
C GLU A 62 -2.15 4.96 -5.53
N ILE A 63 -1.21 4.42 -4.74
CA ILE A 63 0.11 5.03 -4.54
C ILE A 63 1.17 4.08 -5.09
N LEU A 64 2.09 4.61 -5.90
CA LEU A 64 3.24 3.88 -6.39
C LEU A 64 4.46 4.19 -5.54
N ILE A 65 5.08 3.15 -4.99
CA ILE A 65 6.37 3.23 -4.29
C ILE A 65 7.43 2.70 -5.24
N PRO A 66 8.37 3.54 -5.69
CA PRO A 66 9.38 3.10 -6.65
C PRO A 66 10.34 2.06 -6.08
N ALA A 67 10.85 1.20 -6.96
CA ALA A 67 11.87 0.22 -6.58
C ALA A 67 13.07 0.93 -5.95
N GLY A 68 13.64 0.31 -4.92
CA GLY A 68 14.81 0.82 -4.23
C GLY A 68 14.55 1.93 -3.22
N GLU A 69 13.31 2.40 -3.10
CA GLU A 69 12.96 3.43 -2.13
C GLU A 69 12.63 2.81 -0.78
N THR A 70 13.35 3.25 0.26
CA THR A 70 13.04 2.87 1.64
C THR A 70 11.73 3.52 2.04
N HIS A 71 10.80 2.73 2.56
CA HIS A 71 9.48 3.24 2.92
C HIS A 71 9.02 2.68 4.26
N THR A 72 8.10 3.42 4.89
CA THR A 72 7.47 3.05 6.16
C THR A 72 5.96 3.11 5.98
N VAL A 73 5.26 2.10 6.50
CA VAL A 73 3.80 2.02 6.46
C VAL A 73 3.29 1.96 7.88
N LYS A 74 2.35 2.84 8.21
CA LYS A 74 1.77 2.93 9.57
C LYS A 74 0.26 2.89 9.51
N ASN A 75 -0.36 2.14 10.44
CA ASN A 75 -1.77 2.31 10.74
C ASN A 75 -1.90 3.42 11.77
N ILE A 76 -2.30 4.61 11.31
CA ILE A 76 -2.44 5.80 12.15
C ILE A 76 -3.84 5.97 12.72
N GLY A 77 -4.76 5.07 12.37
CA GLY A 77 -6.13 5.09 12.89
C GLY A 77 -6.25 4.36 14.21
N ASN A 78 -7.48 4.33 14.72
CA ASN A 78 -7.81 3.61 15.96
C ASN A 78 -8.58 2.31 15.69
N THR A 79 -8.65 1.87 14.45
CA THR A 79 -9.26 0.61 14.04
C THR A 79 -8.29 -0.16 13.15
N THR A 80 -8.58 -1.46 12.95
CA THR A 80 -7.85 -2.27 11.97
C THR A 80 -7.99 -1.65 10.59
N ASN A 81 -6.90 -1.58 9.84
CA ASN A 81 -6.97 -1.16 8.44
C ASN A 81 -6.86 -2.36 7.50
N ARG A 82 -7.30 -2.17 6.26
CA ARG A 82 -7.14 -3.13 5.18
C ARG A 82 -6.67 -2.40 3.94
N TRP A 83 -5.75 -3.02 3.22
CA TRP A 83 -5.19 -2.40 2.01
C TRP A 83 -4.74 -3.45 1.02
N TYR A 84 -4.76 -3.08 -0.26
CA TYR A 84 -4.18 -3.89 -1.32
C TYR A 84 -2.71 -3.53 -1.47
N TYR A 85 -1.90 -4.54 -1.73
CA TYR A 85 -0.49 -4.33 -2.06
C TYR A 85 -0.12 -5.21 -3.25
N GLY A 86 0.79 -4.74 -4.08
CA GLY A 86 1.25 -5.52 -5.23
C GLY A 86 2.64 -5.11 -5.65
N TYR A 87 3.36 -6.07 -6.21
CA TYR A 87 4.72 -5.88 -6.67
C TYR A 87 4.79 -6.07 -8.18
N LYS A 88 5.64 -5.28 -8.81
CA LYS A 88 5.90 -5.42 -10.25
C LYS A 88 6.52 -6.79 -10.53
N LYS A 89 5.95 -7.49 -11.48
CA LYS A 89 6.45 -8.81 -11.89
C LYS A 89 7.48 -8.69 -13.02
#